data_83fafc9f938c477f1e11cd82c0fa2185
#
_entry.id   83fafc9f938c477f1e11cd82c0fa2185
#
_cell.length_a   1.000
_cell.length_b   1.000
_cell.length_c   1.000
_cell.angle_alpha   90.00
_cell.angle_beta   90.00
_cell.angle_gamma   90.00
#
_symmetry.space_group_name_H-M   'P 1'
#
loop_
_entity.id
_entity.type
_entity.pdbx_description
1 polymer ?
#
loop_
_entity_poly.entity_id
_entity_poly.type
_entity_poly.pdbx_seq_one_letter_code
_entity_poly.pdbx_strand_id
1 'polypeptide(L)'
;MPRKTWRAALAAYASPSTLVLLLLGFAAGMPYMLVFSTLSVWLREAGVARAAGMPYMLVFSTLSVWLREAGVARETIGYASLIGLAYAFKWVWSPLLDQWRLPLLGKLGRRRSWLVLAQSLVILGLIGMGFCDPQKHLSWLIAIAVVVAFASATQDIAIDAYRLEIAQDTQQAALAASYMSGYRVAALLATAGALYFAEGFGSTGFAYKHSAWTGTYVLFGLLMLPALATTLIMREPPVPLRTQLSAARYGFTHQLASVFVLIVLLVSVPAMFTQLYNTDFASVLFNGTSWMDLLLEDRAFLRAILYTLLTFACLSSMGRRGLAPVLTPINDFIMRYRWQALLLLGLIATYRMSDTVMGVMANVFYIDQGFTKDQIASVSKIFGLIMTLLGAGVGGLLIVRFGIMPILFIGGLTSASTNILFLLLADMGPNVKMLILTISLDNLSSGLATSAFVAYLSSLTNLKFSATQYALLSSIMLLLPRLLGGYSGVVVEKFGYHNFFLITALLGIPTLVMIILQWNREIRTAKTEEPKQATSIDQP
;
A
#
# COMPACT_ATOMS: atom_id res chain seq x y z
N MET A 1 21.11 -22.83 7.03
CA MET A 1 20.07 -23.11 8.05
C MET A 1 19.51 -24.53 7.81
N PRO A 2 19.35 -25.38 8.84
CA PRO A 2 18.76 -26.72 8.68
C PRO A 2 17.32 -26.60 8.17
N ARG A 3 16.96 -27.43 7.18
CA ARG A 3 15.61 -27.46 6.61
C ARG A 3 14.60 -27.91 7.67
N LYS A 4 13.60 -27.08 7.96
CA LYS A 4 12.55 -27.40 8.94
C LYS A 4 11.62 -28.50 8.41
N THR A 5 11.04 -29.27 9.31
CA THR A 5 10.08 -30.33 8.96
C THR A 5 8.74 -29.73 8.54
N TRP A 6 7.95 -30.44 7.74
CA TRP A 6 6.59 -30.03 7.36
C TRP A 6 5.66 -29.86 8.57
N ARG A 7 5.88 -30.66 9.63
CA ARG A 7 5.14 -30.51 10.91
C ARG A 7 5.41 -29.16 11.56
N ALA A 8 6.66 -28.68 11.55
CA ALA A 8 7.00 -27.36 12.08
C ALA A 8 6.40 -26.22 11.23
N ALA A 9 6.31 -26.40 9.91
CA ALA A 9 5.66 -25.43 9.03
C ALA A 9 4.15 -25.32 9.29
N LEU A 10 3.46 -26.45 9.44
CA LEU A 10 2.03 -26.49 9.77
C LEU A 10 1.75 -25.95 11.18
N ALA A 11 2.60 -26.26 12.17
CA ALA A 11 2.47 -25.75 13.52
C ALA A 11 2.56 -24.21 13.60
N ALA A 12 3.30 -23.57 12.69
CA ALA A 12 3.35 -22.11 12.62
C ALA A 12 1.98 -21.48 12.32
N TYR A 13 1.11 -22.16 11.58
CA TYR A 13 -0.26 -21.70 11.29
C TYR A 13 -1.26 -21.97 12.43
N ALA A 14 -0.96 -22.88 13.33
CA ALA A 14 -1.82 -23.21 14.48
C ALA A 14 -1.62 -22.25 15.68
N SER A 15 -0.79 -21.22 15.56
CA SER A 15 -0.50 -20.30 16.65
C SER A 15 -1.68 -19.32 16.87
N PRO A 16 -1.98 -18.90 18.12
CA PRO A 16 -3.01 -17.87 18.39
C PRO A 16 -2.73 -16.55 17.67
N SER A 17 -1.46 -16.21 17.46
CA SER A 17 -1.05 -15.00 16.72
C SER A 17 -1.54 -15.03 15.27
N THR A 18 -1.69 -16.20 14.67
CA THR A 18 -2.19 -16.37 13.30
C THR A 18 -3.64 -15.92 13.18
N LEU A 19 -4.49 -16.31 14.16
CA LEU A 19 -5.89 -15.87 14.21
C LEU A 19 -5.99 -14.37 14.47
N VAL A 20 -5.16 -13.83 15.37
CA VAL A 20 -5.10 -12.39 15.63
C VAL A 20 -4.76 -11.64 14.33
N LEU A 21 -3.75 -12.09 13.59
CA LEU A 21 -3.34 -11.45 12.33
C LEU A 21 -4.39 -11.62 11.22
N LEU A 22 -5.14 -12.73 11.18
CA LEU A 22 -6.27 -12.91 10.27
C LEU A 22 -7.35 -11.83 10.51
N LEU A 23 -7.76 -11.63 11.77
CA LEU A 23 -8.78 -10.63 12.14
C LEU A 23 -8.29 -9.20 11.95
N LEU A 24 -7.03 -8.91 12.27
CA LEU A 24 -6.43 -7.61 12.00
C LEU A 24 -6.26 -7.35 10.49
N GLY A 25 -5.93 -8.38 9.69
CA GLY A 25 -5.92 -8.30 8.23
C GLY A 25 -7.31 -8.00 7.67
N PHE A 26 -8.35 -8.63 8.21
CA PHE A 26 -9.74 -8.32 7.87
C PHE A 26 -10.07 -6.84 8.14
N ALA A 27 -9.68 -6.34 9.31
CA ALA A 27 -9.84 -4.93 9.63
C ALA A 27 -9.10 -3.98 8.68
N ALA A 28 -7.91 -4.36 8.22
CA ALA A 28 -7.11 -3.54 7.31
C ALA A 28 -7.70 -3.46 5.89
N GLY A 29 -8.22 -4.57 5.37
CA GLY A 29 -8.77 -4.64 4.01
C GLY A 29 -10.10 -3.92 3.84
N MET A 30 -10.91 -3.85 4.88
CA MET A 30 -12.28 -3.33 4.80
C MET A 30 -12.36 -1.83 4.50
N PRO A 31 -11.77 -0.91 5.28
CA PRO A 31 -11.92 0.53 5.07
C PRO A 31 -11.26 0.97 3.76
N TYR A 32 -10.15 0.36 3.38
CA TYR A 32 -9.50 0.64 2.11
C TYR A 32 -10.46 0.46 0.93
N MET A 33 -11.13 -0.68 0.84
CA MET A 33 -12.03 -0.98 -0.27
C MET A 33 -13.33 -0.18 -0.21
N LEU A 34 -13.89 0.08 0.97
CA LEU A 34 -15.08 0.90 1.14
C LEU A 34 -14.86 2.35 0.68
N VAL A 35 -13.69 2.92 0.99
CA VAL A 35 -13.36 4.30 0.62
C VAL A 35 -12.91 4.41 -0.84
N PHE A 36 -12.16 3.44 -1.37
CA PHE A 36 -11.59 3.56 -2.71
C PHE A 36 -12.44 2.94 -3.82
N SER A 37 -13.18 1.88 -3.54
CA SER A 37 -13.97 1.18 -4.56
C SER A 37 -15.46 1.43 -4.38
N THR A 38 -16.01 1.14 -3.21
CA THR A 38 -17.45 1.17 -2.96
C THR A 38 -18.01 2.58 -2.95
N LEU A 39 -17.26 3.54 -2.38
CA LEU A 39 -17.66 4.96 -2.39
C LEU A 39 -17.87 5.49 -3.82
N SER A 40 -17.04 5.07 -4.78
CA SER A 40 -17.19 5.50 -6.18
C SER A 40 -18.49 5.00 -6.80
N VAL A 41 -18.93 3.79 -6.46
CA VAL A 41 -20.22 3.23 -6.91
C VAL A 41 -21.39 3.96 -6.26
N TRP A 42 -21.29 4.22 -4.95
CA TRP A 42 -22.31 4.98 -4.23
C TRP A 42 -22.50 6.39 -4.80
N LEU A 43 -21.40 7.13 -5.04
CA LEU A 43 -21.44 8.47 -5.66
C LEU A 43 -22.12 8.42 -7.05
N ARG A 44 -21.88 7.36 -7.82
CA ARG A 44 -22.52 7.15 -9.13
C ARG A 44 -24.03 6.89 -9.01
N GLU A 45 -24.46 6.02 -8.11
CA GLU A 45 -25.88 5.77 -7.85
C GLU A 45 -26.60 7.01 -7.36
N ALA A 46 -25.95 7.81 -6.50
CA ALA A 46 -26.49 9.08 -6.04
C ALA A 46 -26.62 10.15 -7.14
N GLY A 47 -26.23 9.84 -8.37
CA GLY A 47 -26.33 10.76 -9.50
C GLY A 47 -25.31 11.88 -9.51
N VAL A 48 -24.39 11.92 -8.53
CA VAL A 48 -23.28 12.87 -8.49
C VAL A 48 -22.37 12.68 -9.72
N ALA A 49 -22.51 11.57 -10.39
CA ALA A 49 -21.62 11.04 -11.40
C ALA A 49 -22.27 10.66 -12.74
N ARG A 50 -23.50 11.11 -13.05
CA ARG A 50 -24.19 10.71 -14.27
C ARG A 50 -23.63 11.28 -15.58
N ALA A 51 -22.71 12.23 -15.53
CA ALA A 51 -22.25 12.97 -16.70
C ALA A 51 -21.12 12.32 -17.50
N ALA A 52 -20.50 11.21 -17.06
CA ALA A 52 -19.37 10.61 -17.79
C ALA A 52 -19.43 9.07 -17.77
N GLY A 53 -19.75 8.48 -18.92
CA GLY A 53 -19.69 7.04 -19.16
C GLY A 53 -18.24 6.54 -19.21
N MET A 54 -17.58 6.37 -18.09
CA MET A 54 -16.20 5.85 -18.03
C MET A 54 -16.05 4.56 -17.25
N PRO A 55 -15.13 3.66 -17.70
CA PRO A 55 -14.90 2.36 -17.08
C PRO A 55 -14.21 2.44 -15.72
N TYR A 56 -14.50 1.47 -14.91
CA TYR A 56 -14.25 1.24 -13.49
C TYR A 56 -12.81 1.38 -12.98
N MET A 57 -11.79 1.59 -13.82
CA MET A 57 -10.39 1.36 -13.45
C MET A 57 -9.48 2.57 -13.35
N LEU A 58 -9.95 3.75 -13.65
CA LEU A 58 -9.12 4.96 -13.66
C LEU A 58 -9.30 5.80 -12.38
N VAL A 59 -9.40 5.16 -11.21
CA VAL A 59 -9.92 5.75 -9.96
C VAL A 59 -9.05 6.87 -9.37
N PHE A 60 -7.78 7.02 -9.75
CA PHE A 60 -6.93 8.04 -9.12
C PHE A 60 -6.62 9.28 -9.97
N SER A 61 -6.38 9.14 -11.26
CA SER A 61 -6.15 10.31 -12.14
C SER A 61 -7.45 10.79 -12.79
N THR A 62 -8.39 9.91 -13.02
CA THR A 62 -9.68 10.19 -13.69
C THR A 62 -10.80 10.56 -12.72
N LEU A 63 -10.71 10.19 -11.44
CA LEU A 63 -11.68 10.68 -10.46
C LEU A 63 -11.67 12.21 -10.42
N SER A 64 -10.51 12.84 -10.48
CA SER A 64 -10.38 14.30 -10.51
C SER A 64 -10.93 14.93 -11.80
N VAL A 65 -10.65 14.35 -12.97
CA VAL A 65 -11.19 14.80 -14.25
C VAL A 65 -12.70 14.58 -14.28
N TRP A 66 -13.14 13.40 -13.88
CA TRP A 66 -14.53 13.03 -13.86
C TRP A 66 -15.39 13.85 -12.87
N LEU A 67 -14.93 14.08 -11.63
CA LEU A 67 -15.59 14.99 -10.70
C LEU A 67 -15.66 16.41 -11.27
N ARG A 68 -14.67 16.81 -12.07
CA ARG A 68 -14.66 18.11 -12.76
C ARG A 68 -15.72 18.18 -13.86
N GLU A 69 -15.85 17.14 -14.67
CA GLU A 69 -16.87 17.01 -15.72
C GLU A 69 -18.30 16.93 -15.12
N ALA A 70 -18.42 16.33 -13.93
CA ALA A 70 -19.68 16.29 -13.16
C ALA A 70 -20.02 17.64 -12.48
N GLY A 71 -19.25 18.71 -12.72
CA GLY A 71 -19.50 20.03 -12.15
C GLY A 71 -19.06 20.20 -10.70
N VAL A 72 -18.35 19.23 -10.11
CA VAL A 72 -17.85 19.32 -8.73
C VAL A 72 -16.76 20.40 -8.63
N ALA A 73 -16.80 21.18 -7.56
CA ALA A 73 -15.84 22.24 -7.31
C ALA A 73 -14.39 21.72 -7.30
N ARG A 74 -13.46 22.49 -7.87
CA ARG A 74 -12.02 22.10 -7.95
C ARG A 74 -11.41 21.77 -6.59
N GLU A 75 -11.83 22.47 -5.54
CA GLU A 75 -11.39 22.24 -4.17
C GLU A 75 -11.80 20.86 -3.64
N THR A 76 -13.04 20.44 -3.89
CA THR A 76 -13.57 19.14 -3.49
C THR A 76 -12.86 18.00 -4.21
N ILE A 77 -12.51 18.19 -5.49
CA ILE A 77 -11.72 17.25 -6.28
C ILE A 77 -10.30 17.13 -5.71
N GLY A 78 -9.70 18.25 -5.30
CA GLY A 78 -8.41 18.27 -4.63
C GLY A 78 -8.42 17.43 -3.34
N TYR A 79 -9.44 17.57 -2.51
CA TYR A 79 -9.58 16.79 -1.28
C TYR A 79 -9.76 15.29 -1.53
N ALA A 80 -10.50 14.89 -2.57
CA ALA A 80 -10.66 13.49 -2.92
C ALA A 80 -9.32 12.82 -3.30
N SER A 81 -8.39 13.55 -3.92
CA SER A 81 -7.06 13.03 -4.25
C SER A 81 -6.19 12.73 -3.01
N LEU A 82 -6.42 13.43 -1.89
CA LEU A 82 -5.70 13.22 -0.63
C LEU A 82 -5.94 11.82 -0.05
N ILE A 83 -7.08 11.20 -0.37
CA ILE A 83 -7.40 9.84 0.06
C ILE A 83 -6.29 8.86 -0.39
N GLY A 84 -5.86 8.96 -1.66
CA GLY A 84 -4.78 8.13 -2.19
C GLY A 84 -3.40 8.40 -1.60
N LEU A 85 -3.13 9.65 -1.24
CA LEU A 85 -1.85 10.05 -0.66
C LEU A 85 -1.61 9.43 0.71
N ALA A 86 -2.66 9.21 1.52
CA ALA A 86 -2.53 8.63 2.85
C ALA A 86 -1.73 7.31 2.83
N TYR A 87 -2.00 6.43 1.88
CA TYR A 87 -1.31 5.13 1.79
C TYR A 87 0.09 5.21 1.16
N ALA A 88 0.30 6.15 0.23
CA ALA A 88 1.60 6.34 -0.40
C ALA A 88 2.60 7.02 0.54
N PHE A 89 2.12 7.92 1.39
CA PHE A 89 2.94 8.72 2.30
C PHE A 89 2.84 8.28 3.78
N LYS A 90 2.29 7.10 4.07
CA LYS A 90 2.13 6.61 5.45
C LYS A 90 3.45 6.57 6.24
N TRP A 91 4.60 6.44 5.57
CA TRP A 91 5.92 6.47 6.18
C TRP A 91 6.28 7.83 6.82
N VAL A 92 5.63 8.92 6.40
CA VAL A 92 5.88 10.27 6.92
C VAL A 92 5.57 10.38 8.40
N TRP A 93 4.43 9.81 8.85
CA TRP A 93 4.03 9.87 10.26
C TRP A 93 4.29 8.57 11.03
N SER A 94 4.78 7.53 10.37
CA SER A 94 5.12 6.26 11.02
C SER A 94 6.14 6.38 12.17
N PRO A 95 7.10 7.34 12.21
CA PRO A 95 7.97 7.55 13.36
C PRO A 95 7.22 7.87 14.66
N LEU A 96 6.03 8.50 14.56
CA LEU A 96 5.19 8.75 15.74
C LEU A 96 4.74 7.43 16.38
N LEU A 97 4.39 6.43 15.56
CA LEU A 97 3.96 5.12 16.04
C LEU A 97 5.11 4.33 16.67
N ASP A 98 6.35 4.54 16.25
CA ASP A 98 7.52 3.87 16.83
C ASP A 98 7.91 4.43 18.18
N GLN A 99 7.71 5.73 18.38
CA GLN A 99 8.32 6.43 19.52
C GLN A 99 7.28 6.90 20.55
N TRP A 100 6.05 7.17 20.15
CA TRP A 100 5.08 7.84 21.01
C TRP A 100 4.04 6.90 21.61
N ARG A 101 3.78 7.09 22.90
CA ARG A 101 2.66 6.49 23.62
C ARG A 101 1.53 7.53 23.70
N LEU A 102 0.36 7.16 23.21
CA LEU A 102 -0.80 8.06 23.23
C LEU A 102 -1.21 8.42 24.66
N PRO A 103 -1.48 9.70 24.95
CA PRO A 103 -2.08 10.07 26.23
C PRO A 103 -3.42 9.32 26.40
N LEU A 104 -3.79 8.99 27.61
CA LEU A 104 -4.99 8.22 28.00
C LEU A 104 -4.95 6.74 27.56
N LEU A 105 -4.72 6.42 26.30
CA LEU A 105 -4.68 5.06 25.75
C LEU A 105 -3.33 4.34 25.96
N GLY A 106 -2.29 5.06 26.33
CA GLY A 106 -0.94 4.50 26.48
C GLY A 106 -0.79 3.42 27.55
N LYS A 107 -1.77 3.30 28.46
CA LYS A 107 -1.87 2.19 29.44
C LYS A 107 -2.11 0.83 28.75
N LEU A 108 -2.71 0.82 27.55
CA LEU A 108 -2.94 -0.40 26.76
C LEU A 108 -1.66 -0.93 26.12
N GLY A 109 -0.61 -0.12 26.06
CA GLY A 109 0.62 -0.43 25.37
C GLY A 109 0.86 0.49 24.15
N ARG A 110 2.03 0.36 23.50
CA ARG A 110 2.41 1.24 22.37
C ARG A 110 1.62 0.92 21.11
N ARG A 111 1.59 -0.36 20.68
CA ARG A 111 0.93 -0.77 19.45
C ARG A 111 -0.58 -0.82 19.58
N ARG A 112 -1.06 -1.37 20.69
CA ARG A 112 -2.49 -1.48 20.96
C ARG A 112 -3.19 -0.12 21.05
N SER A 113 -2.56 0.88 21.67
CA SER A 113 -3.13 2.23 21.78
C SER A 113 -3.38 2.87 20.40
N TRP A 114 -2.41 2.77 19.48
CA TRP A 114 -2.56 3.28 18.12
C TRP A 114 -3.61 2.51 17.32
N LEU A 115 -3.68 1.18 17.49
CA LEU A 115 -4.70 0.34 16.83
C LEU A 115 -6.11 0.68 17.33
N VAL A 116 -6.30 0.81 18.63
CA VAL A 116 -7.61 1.20 19.20
C VAL A 116 -8.04 2.56 18.68
N LEU A 117 -7.15 3.57 18.67
CA LEU A 117 -7.45 4.88 18.13
C LEU A 117 -7.84 4.81 16.65
N ALA A 118 -7.01 4.16 15.83
CA ALA A 118 -7.23 4.07 14.40
C ALA A 118 -8.51 3.31 14.05
N GLN A 119 -8.76 2.15 14.69
CA GLN A 119 -9.96 1.35 14.48
C GLN A 119 -11.22 2.09 14.93
N SER A 120 -11.18 2.79 16.06
CA SER A 120 -12.30 3.62 16.52
C SER A 120 -12.61 4.74 15.53
N LEU A 121 -11.59 5.42 15.00
CA LEU A 121 -11.77 6.46 13.98
C LEU A 121 -12.33 5.89 12.67
N VAL A 122 -11.90 4.69 12.27
CA VAL A 122 -12.45 4.00 11.09
C VAL A 122 -13.92 3.65 11.31
N ILE A 123 -14.28 3.05 12.46
CA ILE A 123 -15.67 2.68 12.78
C ILE A 123 -16.56 3.91 12.76
N LEU A 124 -16.20 4.94 13.53
CA LEU A 124 -16.97 6.18 13.61
C LEU A 124 -17.03 6.90 12.25
N GLY A 125 -15.93 6.88 11.51
CA GLY A 125 -15.88 7.47 10.18
C GLY A 125 -16.75 6.75 9.16
N LEU A 126 -16.75 5.41 9.11
CA LEU A 126 -17.63 4.64 8.24
C LEU A 126 -19.11 4.88 8.58
N ILE A 127 -19.46 4.87 9.86
CA ILE A 127 -20.82 5.20 10.32
C ILE A 127 -21.17 6.63 9.91
N GLY A 128 -20.28 7.60 10.15
CA GLY A 128 -20.47 9.00 9.76
C GLY A 128 -20.64 9.20 8.26
N MET A 129 -19.86 8.47 7.43
CA MET A 129 -20.05 8.48 5.97
C MET A 129 -21.46 8.01 5.60
N GLY A 130 -21.96 6.93 6.24
CA GLY A 130 -23.30 6.41 5.98
C GLY A 130 -24.42 7.42 6.21
N PHE A 131 -24.27 8.35 7.15
CA PHE A 131 -25.24 9.40 7.40
C PHE A 131 -25.11 10.62 6.49
N CYS A 132 -24.01 10.75 5.73
CA CYS A 132 -23.82 11.84 4.78
C CYS A 132 -24.42 11.51 3.42
N ASP A 133 -25.50 12.19 3.04
CA ASP A 133 -26.06 12.06 1.68
C ASP A 133 -25.13 12.76 0.67
N PRO A 134 -24.56 12.02 -0.31
CA PRO A 134 -23.68 12.57 -1.33
C PRO A 134 -24.32 13.69 -2.15
N GLN A 135 -25.65 13.66 -2.35
CA GLN A 135 -26.36 14.68 -3.11
C GLN A 135 -26.41 16.03 -2.39
N LYS A 136 -26.41 16.01 -1.04
CA LYS A 136 -26.57 17.23 -0.22
C LYS A 136 -25.27 17.66 0.46
N HIS A 137 -24.44 16.70 0.89
CA HIS A 137 -23.29 16.92 1.78
C HIS A 137 -22.00 16.28 1.28
N LEU A 138 -21.72 16.37 -0.03
CA LEU A 138 -20.55 15.74 -0.67
C LEU A 138 -19.22 16.15 -0.02
N SER A 139 -19.04 17.42 0.32
CA SER A 139 -17.80 17.90 0.95
C SER A 139 -17.54 17.27 2.32
N TRP A 140 -18.58 17.11 3.14
CA TRP A 140 -18.50 16.42 4.43
C TRP A 140 -18.20 14.94 4.25
N LEU A 141 -18.84 14.26 3.29
CA LEU A 141 -18.59 12.86 2.98
C LEU A 141 -17.11 12.64 2.59
N ILE A 142 -16.56 13.49 1.73
CA ILE A 142 -15.16 13.42 1.32
C ILE A 142 -14.22 13.74 2.50
N ALA A 143 -14.53 14.74 3.33
CA ALA A 143 -13.72 15.05 4.50
C ALA A 143 -13.64 13.86 5.48
N ILE A 144 -14.77 13.20 5.76
CA ILE A 144 -14.80 11.98 6.60
C ILE A 144 -14.04 10.84 5.91
N ALA A 145 -14.19 10.64 4.60
CA ALA A 145 -13.47 9.63 3.85
C ALA A 145 -11.94 9.83 3.92
N VAL A 146 -11.46 11.08 3.87
CA VAL A 146 -10.04 11.42 4.10
C VAL A 146 -9.60 11.00 5.49
N VAL A 147 -10.37 11.32 6.52
CA VAL A 147 -10.07 10.90 7.91
C VAL A 147 -10.02 9.38 8.02
N VAL A 148 -10.98 8.66 7.44
CA VAL A 148 -11.00 7.19 7.40
C VAL A 148 -9.76 6.64 6.70
N ALA A 149 -9.34 7.24 5.58
CA ALA A 149 -8.15 6.81 4.84
C ALA A 149 -6.86 6.98 5.66
N PHE A 150 -6.69 8.12 6.35
CA PHE A 150 -5.54 8.34 7.24
C PHE A 150 -5.57 7.41 8.45
N ALA A 151 -6.73 7.20 9.07
CA ALA A 151 -6.91 6.25 10.16
C ALA A 151 -6.61 4.81 9.73
N SER A 152 -7.09 4.39 8.56
CA SER A 152 -6.81 3.08 7.99
C SER A 152 -5.33 2.89 7.64
N ALA A 153 -4.68 3.89 7.04
CA ALA A 153 -3.24 3.85 6.79
C ALA A 153 -2.42 3.78 8.10
N THR A 154 -2.87 4.46 9.16
CA THR A 154 -2.28 4.38 10.51
C THR A 154 -2.48 3.01 11.12
N GLN A 155 -3.67 2.42 10.96
CA GLN A 155 -3.96 1.04 11.36
C GLN A 155 -3.02 0.05 10.68
N ASP A 156 -2.80 0.17 9.36
CA ASP A 156 -1.88 -0.68 8.61
C ASP A 156 -0.45 -0.61 9.15
N ILE A 157 0.07 0.59 9.40
CA ILE A 157 1.41 0.78 10.01
C ILE A 157 1.49 0.04 11.36
N ALA A 158 0.48 0.20 12.20
CA ALA A 158 0.48 -0.39 13.54
C ALA A 158 0.36 -1.92 13.51
N ILE A 159 -0.44 -2.49 12.59
CA ILE A 159 -0.57 -3.94 12.38
C ILE A 159 0.74 -4.53 11.85
N ASP A 160 1.34 -3.90 10.86
CA ASP A 160 2.62 -4.36 10.29
C ASP A 160 3.72 -4.36 11.34
N ALA A 161 3.82 -3.30 12.14
CA ALA A 161 4.78 -3.23 13.23
C ALA A 161 4.49 -4.26 14.33
N TYR A 162 3.22 -4.46 14.71
CA TYR A 162 2.81 -5.49 15.66
C TYR A 162 3.22 -6.88 15.17
N ARG A 163 2.95 -7.20 13.89
CA ARG A 163 3.31 -8.48 13.27
C ARG A 163 4.82 -8.75 13.35
N LEU A 164 5.64 -7.72 13.07
CA LEU A 164 7.10 -7.83 13.13
C LEU A 164 7.61 -8.08 14.55
N GLU A 165 6.99 -7.43 15.54
CA GLU A 165 7.46 -7.47 16.93
C GLU A 165 6.98 -8.70 17.71
N ILE A 166 5.87 -9.34 17.31
CA ILE A 166 5.29 -10.47 18.08
C ILE A 166 5.89 -11.82 17.70
N ALA A 167 6.49 -11.94 16.52
CA ALA A 167 6.90 -13.23 15.96
C ALA A 167 8.40 -13.32 15.70
N GLN A 168 8.92 -14.52 15.91
CA GLN A 168 10.24 -14.90 15.43
C GLN A 168 10.27 -14.99 13.91
N ASP A 169 11.44 -14.81 13.28
CA ASP A 169 11.62 -14.83 11.82
C ASP A 169 10.97 -16.03 11.12
N THR A 170 10.95 -17.16 11.80
CA THR A 170 10.39 -18.43 11.29
C THR A 170 8.87 -18.44 11.16
N GLN A 171 8.16 -17.56 11.88
CA GLN A 171 6.69 -17.46 11.88
C GLN A 171 6.21 -16.32 11.00
N GLN A 172 7.09 -15.39 10.61
CA GLN A 172 6.73 -14.19 9.84
C GLN A 172 5.96 -14.50 8.55
N ALA A 173 6.35 -15.58 7.85
CA ALA A 173 5.68 -16.00 6.62
C ALA A 173 4.23 -16.47 6.86
N ALA A 174 4.00 -17.27 7.91
CA ALA A 174 2.66 -17.74 8.26
C ALA A 174 1.76 -16.59 8.72
N LEU A 175 2.29 -15.66 9.52
CA LEU A 175 1.57 -14.48 9.96
C LEU A 175 1.25 -13.53 8.80
N ALA A 176 2.18 -13.36 7.86
CA ALA A 176 1.96 -12.59 6.64
C ALA A 176 0.85 -13.20 5.78
N ALA A 177 0.87 -14.53 5.58
CA ALA A 177 -0.16 -15.24 4.82
C ALA A 177 -1.53 -15.09 5.48
N SER A 178 -1.63 -15.22 6.81
CA SER A 178 -2.88 -15.08 7.55
C SER A 178 -3.42 -13.64 7.49
N TYR A 179 -2.56 -12.65 7.67
CA TYR A 179 -2.92 -11.24 7.49
C TYR A 179 -3.48 -10.97 6.10
N MET A 180 -2.77 -11.44 5.05
CA MET A 180 -3.21 -11.26 3.66
C MET A 180 -4.50 -12.01 3.36
N SER A 181 -4.74 -13.17 3.99
CA SER A 181 -6.00 -13.90 3.85
C SER A 181 -7.18 -13.09 4.43
N GLY A 182 -7.03 -12.58 5.64
CA GLY A 182 -8.02 -11.69 6.25
C GLY A 182 -8.31 -10.46 5.39
N TYR A 183 -7.25 -9.81 4.90
CA TYR A 183 -7.34 -8.64 4.02
C TYR A 183 -8.13 -8.95 2.74
N ARG A 184 -7.87 -10.08 2.08
CA ARG A 184 -8.55 -10.47 0.83
C ARG A 184 -10.04 -10.78 1.04
N VAL A 185 -10.38 -11.46 2.15
CA VAL A 185 -11.79 -11.72 2.51
C VAL A 185 -12.52 -10.40 2.77
N ALA A 186 -11.91 -9.49 3.52
CA ALA A 186 -12.48 -8.17 3.76
C ALA A 186 -12.65 -7.35 2.49
N ALA A 187 -11.68 -7.41 1.58
CA ALA A 187 -11.75 -6.71 0.30
C ALA A 187 -12.93 -7.19 -0.56
N LEU A 188 -13.19 -8.51 -0.60
CA LEU A 188 -14.35 -9.06 -1.30
C LEU A 188 -15.66 -8.59 -0.67
N LEU A 189 -15.77 -8.68 0.67
CA LEU A 189 -16.96 -8.22 1.38
C LEU A 189 -17.19 -6.72 1.21
N ALA A 190 -16.15 -5.92 1.34
CA ALA A 190 -16.24 -4.46 1.22
C ALA A 190 -16.54 -3.99 -0.22
N THR A 191 -16.28 -4.79 -1.23
CA THR A 191 -16.60 -4.46 -2.63
C THR A 191 -17.93 -5.10 -3.05
N ALA A 192 -17.93 -6.40 -3.33
CA ALA A 192 -19.13 -7.12 -3.81
C ALA A 192 -20.22 -7.20 -2.73
N GLY A 193 -19.83 -7.48 -1.47
CA GLY A 193 -20.79 -7.57 -0.36
C GLY A 193 -21.49 -6.24 -0.10
N ALA A 194 -20.77 -5.11 -0.16
CA ALA A 194 -21.37 -3.81 0.08
C ALA A 194 -22.44 -3.46 -0.98
N LEU A 195 -22.19 -3.80 -2.25
CA LEU A 195 -23.19 -3.62 -3.32
C LEU A 195 -24.42 -4.52 -3.10
N TYR A 196 -24.17 -5.78 -2.74
CA TYR A 196 -25.23 -6.72 -2.45
C TYR A 196 -26.13 -6.26 -1.28
N PHE A 197 -25.52 -5.73 -0.20
CA PHE A 197 -26.29 -5.19 0.94
C PHE A 197 -27.02 -3.91 0.56
N ALA A 198 -26.42 -3.00 -0.21
CA ALA A 198 -27.08 -1.78 -0.68
C ALA A 198 -28.32 -2.12 -1.53
N GLU A 199 -28.21 -3.09 -2.42
CA GLU A 199 -29.33 -3.59 -3.23
C GLU A 199 -30.39 -4.27 -2.36
N GLY A 200 -29.99 -5.13 -1.43
CA GLY A 200 -30.90 -5.80 -0.48
C GLY A 200 -31.66 -4.83 0.42
N PHE A 201 -31.08 -3.67 0.74
CA PHE A 201 -31.74 -2.58 1.48
C PHE A 201 -32.57 -1.66 0.56
N GLY A 202 -32.59 -1.92 -0.76
CA GLY A 202 -33.47 -1.29 -1.72
C GLY A 202 -32.87 -0.14 -2.51
N SER A 203 -31.53 0.01 -2.58
CA SER A 203 -30.88 0.92 -3.55
C SER A 203 -30.45 0.13 -4.77
N THR A 204 -30.85 0.58 -5.96
CA THR A 204 -30.49 -0.04 -7.24
C THR A 204 -29.91 1.02 -8.18
N GLY A 205 -29.20 0.59 -9.23
CA GLY A 205 -28.67 1.50 -10.25
C GLY A 205 -29.70 2.40 -10.94
N PHE A 206 -31.01 2.08 -10.80
CA PHE A 206 -32.13 2.84 -11.36
C PHE A 206 -32.92 3.62 -10.30
N ALA A 207 -32.82 3.23 -9.03
CA ALA A 207 -33.55 3.83 -7.92
C ALA A 207 -32.63 4.02 -6.71
N TYR A 208 -32.00 5.19 -6.64
CA TYR A 208 -31.12 5.55 -5.52
C TYR A 208 -31.91 5.71 -4.23
N LYS A 209 -31.46 5.06 -3.15
CA LYS A 209 -32.03 5.18 -1.82
C LYS A 209 -30.91 5.40 -0.79
N HIS A 210 -30.81 6.62 -0.25
CA HIS A 210 -29.76 6.97 0.71
C HIS A 210 -29.76 6.06 1.95
N SER A 211 -30.96 5.76 2.52
CA SER A 211 -31.07 4.91 3.71
C SER A 211 -30.49 3.50 3.53
N ALA A 212 -30.47 2.97 2.31
CA ALA A 212 -29.85 1.67 2.00
C ALA A 212 -28.32 1.74 2.12
N TRP A 213 -27.73 2.83 1.62
CA TRP A 213 -26.31 3.07 1.77
C TRP A 213 -25.92 3.41 3.23
N THR A 214 -26.78 4.14 3.96
CA THR A 214 -26.63 4.33 5.42
C THR A 214 -26.55 2.98 6.13
N GLY A 215 -27.52 2.09 5.87
CA GLY A 215 -27.54 0.74 6.46
C GLY A 215 -26.30 -0.06 6.11
N THR A 216 -25.84 0.01 4.87
CA THR A 216 -24.65 -0.67 4.38
C THR A 216 -23.38 -0.18 5.12
N TYR A 217 -23.13 1.12 5.16
CA TYR A 217 -21.92 1.66 5.81
C TYR A 217 -21.94 1.47 7.34
N VAL A 218 -23.11 1.57 7.98
CA VAL A 218 -23.28 1.25 9.41
C VAL A 218 -22.96 -0.23 9.66
N LEU A 219 -23.49 -1.15 8.86
CA LEU A 219 -23.19 -2.58 8.95
C LEU A 219 -21.68 -2.84 8.85
N PHE A 220 -21.01 -2.24 7.88
CA PHE A 220 -19.56 -2.41 7.70
C PHE A 220 -18.74 -1.76 8.83
N GLY A 221 -19.21 -0.64 9.40
CA GLY A 221 -18.64 -0.06 10.61
C GLY A 221 -18.74 -1.04 11.79
N LEU A 222 -19.90 -1.70 11.98
CA LEU A 222 -20.10 -2.69 13.03
C LEU A 222 -19.28 -3.98 12.79
N LEU A 223 -19.08 -4.39 11.56
CA LEU A 223 -18.21 -5.53 11.20
C LEU A 223 -16.73 -5.30 11.56
N MET A 224 -16.31 -4.08 11.88
CA MET A 224 -14.98 -3.80 12.42
C MET A 224 -14.87 -4.07 13.94
N LEU A 225 -15.97 -4.20 14.67
CA LEU A 225 -15.95 -4.42 16.13
C LEU A 225 -15.21 -5.69 16.58
N PRO A 226 -15.30 -6.84 15.90
CA PRO A 226 -14.49 -8.02 16.26
C PRO A 226 -12.99 -7.75 16.21
N ALA A 227 -12.52 -6.94 15.26
CA ALA A 227 -11.11 -6.58 15.18
C ALA A 227 -10.70 -5.61 16.30
N LEU A 228 -11.56 -4.67 16.67
CA LEU A 228 -11.35 -3.81 17.83
C LEU A 228 -11.30 -4.63 19.14
N ALA A 229 -12.23 -5.57 19.31
CA ALA A 229 -12.22 -6.49 20.44
C ALA A 229 -10.94 -7.33 20.48
N THR A 230 -10.49 -7.84 19.33
CA THR A 230 -9.21 -8.56 19.21
C THR A 230 -8.04 -7.68 19.65
N THR A 231 -8.01 -6.41 19.24
CA THR A 231 -6.97 -5.45 19.66
C THR A 231 -6.97 -5.21 21.17
N LEU A 232 -8.14 -5.21 21.81
CA LEU A 232 -8.26 -5.03 23.26
C LEU A 232 -7.82 -6.27 24.06
N ILE A 233 -7.90 -7.47 23.47
CA ILE A 233 -7.59 -8.75 24.14
C ILE A 233 -6.14 -9.19 23.84
N MET A 234 -5.59 -8.90 22.64
CA MET A 234 -4.28 -9.35 22.23
C MET A 234 -3.17 -8.84 23.17
N ARG A 235 -2.06 -9.57 23.23
CA ARG A 235 -0.90 -9.18 24.04
C ARG A 235 -0.09 -8.09 23.36
N GLU A 236 0.34 -7.09 24.13
CA GLU A 236 1.28 -6.07 23.65
C GLU A 236 2.67 -6.70 23.46
N PRO A 237 3.35 -6.48 22.33
CA PRO A 237 4.72 -6.96 22.12
C PRO A 237 5.68 -6.31 23.13
N PRO A 238 6.71 -7.03 23.60
CA PRO A 238 7.73 -6.46 24.46
C PRO A 238 8.49 -5.35 23.72
N VAL A 239 8.62 -4.19 24.35
CA VAL A 239 9.35 -3.06 23.75
C VAL A 239 10.85 -3.28 23.93
N PRO A 240 11.66 -3.33 22.87
CA PRO A 240 13.10 -3.44 22.98
C PRO A 240 13.68 -2.28 23.81
N LEU A 241 14.61 -2.57 24.74
CA LEU A 241 15.21 -1.58 25.64
C LEU A 241 15.80 -0.38 24.88
N ARG A 242 16.44 -0.63 23.75
CA ARG A 242 17.00 0.40 22.86
C ARG A 242 15.94 1.34 22.27
N THR A 243 14.72 0.85 22.02
CA THR A 243 13.58 1.66 21.55
C THR A 243 13.08 2.57 22.67
N GLN A 244 13.03 2.08 23.91
CA GLN A 244 12.67 2.90 25.07
C GLN A 244 13.66 4.07 25.26
N LEU A 245 14.97 3.83 25.12
CA LEU A 245 16.01 4.85 25.22
C LEU A 245 15.94 5.89 24.09
N SER A 246 15.57 5.47 22.88
CA SER A 246 15.42 6.42 21.76
C SER A 246 14.14 7.27 21.86
N ALA A 247 13.07 6.71 22.38
CA ALA A 247 11.81 7.45 22.64
C ALA A 247 11.99 8.53 23.72
N ALA A 248 12.84 8.26 24.71
CA ALA A 248 13.18 9.24 25.74
C ALA A 248 14.01 10.41 25.20
N ARG A 249 14.69 10.26 24.05
CA ARG A 249 15.58 11.28 23.47
C ARG A 249 14.84 12.42 22.79
N TYR A 250 13.66 12.15 22.22
CA TYR A 250 12.87 13.12 21.47
C TYR A 250 11.48 13.25 22.08
N GLY A 251 11.16 14.43 22.63
CA GLY A 251 9.82 14.74 23.13
C GLY A 251 8.76 14.75 22.03
N PHE A 252 7.49 14.65 22.40
CA PHE A 252 6.36 14.66 21.47
C PHE A 252 6.36 15.87 20.53
N THR A 253 6.59 17.06 21.07
CA THR A 253 6.67 18.31 20.29
C THR A 253 7.74 18.26 19.21
N HIS A 254 8.91 17.68 19.53
CA HIS A 254 10.00 17.51 18.57
C HIS A 254 9.64 16.54 17.44
N GLN A 255 8.94 15.44 17.75
CA GLN A 255 8.48 14.48 16.76
C GLN A 255 7.40 15.07 15.86
N LEU A 256 6.44 15.81 16.41
CA LEU A 256 5.41 16.52 15.65
C LEU A 256 6.03 17.58 14.74
N ALA A 257 6.99 18.35 15.26
CA ALA A 257 7.75 19.32 14.47
C ALA A 257 8.52 18.64 13.32
N SER A 258 9.09 17.46 13.56
CA SER A 258 9.81 16.70 12.53
C SER A 258 8.89 16.22 11.40
N VAL A 259 7.69 15.75 11.70
CA VAL A 259 6.68 15.41 10.70
C VAL A 259 6.25 16.65 9.92
N PHE A 260 6.03 17.76 10.61
CA PHE A 260 5.68 19.03 9.96
C PHE A 260 6.79 19.51 9.02
N VAL A 261 8.05 19.54 9.46
CA VAL A 261 9.20 19.93 8.62
C VAL A 261 9.34 19.01 7.40
N LEU A 262 9.09 17.70 7.56
CA LEU A 262 9.12 16.76 6.45
C LEU A 262 7.98 17.02 5.45
N ILE A 263 6.77 17.31 5.92
CA ILE A 263 5.65 17.67 5.05
C ILE A 263 5.98 18.96 4.27
N VAL A 264 6.51 19.98 4.95
CA VAL A 264 6.95 21.22 4.29
C VAL A 264 7.98 20.93 3.21
N LEU A 265 8.97 20.08 3.47
CA LEU A 265 9.98 19.69 2.49
C LEU A 265 9.37 18.95 1.29
N LEU A 266 8.47 17.99 1.54
CA LEU A 266 7.80 17.21 0.49
C LEU A 266 6.89 18.07 -0.41
N VAL A 267 6.34 19.15 0.13
CA VAL A 267 5.51 20.08 -0.64
C VAL A 267 6.36 21.15 -1.32
N SER A 268 7.34 21.70 -0.63
CA SER A 268 8.14 22.82 -1.14
C SER A 268 9.05 22.44 -2.30
N VAL A 269 9.63 21.22 -2.30
CA VAL A 269 10.54 20.79 -3.38
C VAL A 269 9.82 20.67 -4.73
N PRO A 270 8.72 19.89 -4.88
CA PRO A 270 7.99 19.84 -6.15
C PRO A 270 7.40 21.18 -6.55
N ALA A 271 6.87 21.95 -5.57
CA ALA A 271 6.31 23.27 -5.83
C ALA A 271 7.36 24.25 -6.34
N MET A 272 8.57 24.22 -5.77
CA MET A 272 9.71 25.01 -6.25
C MET A 272 9.98 24.74 -7.74
N PHE A 273 10.13 23.47 -8.12
CA PHE A 273 10.37 23.10 -9.52
C PHE A 273 9.22 23.50 -10.44
N THR A 274 7.97 23.32 -10.02
CA THR A 274 6.79 23.70 -10.80
C THR A 274 6.71 25.20 -10.99
N GLN A 275 6.98 25.99 -9.95
CA GLN A 275 6.95 27.45 -10.07
C GLN A 275 8.14 27.97 -10.88
N LEU A 276 9.33 27.39 -10.75
CA LEU A 276 10.49 27.72 -11.60
C LEU A 276 10.21 27.42 -13.08
N TYR A 277 9.54 26.28 -13.37
CA TYR A 277 9.13 25.98 -14.74
C TYR A 277 8.13 26.98 -15.32
N ASN A 278 7.22 27.50 -14.48
CA ASN A 278 6.19 28.46 -14.87
C ASN A 278 6.70 29.92 -14.89
N THR A 279 7.94 30.18 -14.45
CA THR A 279 8.53 31.54 -14.47
C THR A 279 9.01 31.86 -15.86
N ASP A 280 8.65 33.05 -16.36
CA ASP A 280 9.06 33.51 -17.70
C ASP A 280 10.50 34.09 -17.69
N PHE A 281 11.48 33.21 -17.51
CA PHE A 281 12.89 33.59 -17.63
C PHE A 281 13.28 34.05 -19.04
N ALA A 282 12.53 33.64 -20.06
CA ALA A 282 12.81 34.04 -21.43
C ALA A 282 12.61 35.55 -21.62
N SER A 283 11.66 36.15 -20.91
CA SER A 283 11.42 37.59 -20.96
C SER A 283 12.64 38.41 -20.50
N VAL A 284 13.36 37.94 -19.49
CA VAL A 284 14.59 38.60 -19.01
C VAL A 284 15.74 38.41 -19.97
N LEU A 285 15.90 37.20 -20.52
CA LEU A 285 17.02 36.87 -21.39
C LEU A 285 16.91 37.46 -22.81
N PHE A 286 15.68 37.50 -23.36
CA PHE A 286 15.45 37.87 -24.77
C PHE A 286 14.70 39.18 -24.97
N ASN A 287 13.87 39.61 -24.02
CA ASN A 287 13.00 40.79 -24.14
C ASN A 287 13.47 42.01 -23.35
N GLY A 288 14.63 41.89 -22.64
CA GLY A 288 15.19 42.98 -21.85
C GLY A 288 14.41 43.35 -20.58
N THR A 289 13.51 42.49 -20.10
CA THR A 289 12.80 42.68 -18.85
C THR A 289 13.77 42.72 -17.68
N SER A 290 13.61 43.70 -16.79
CA SER A 290 14.47 43.82 -15.60
C SER A 290 14.21 42.67 -14.62
N TRP A 291 15.26 42.20 -13.92
CA TRP A 291 15.10 41.27 -12.79
C TRP A 291 14.18 41.81 -11.70
N MET A 292 14.11 43.13 -11.57
CA MET A 292 13.23 43.80 -10.62
C MET A 292 11.77 43.66 -11.01
N ASP A 293 11.46 43.78 -12.31
CA ASP A 293 10.08 43.62 -12.83
C ASP A 293 9.63 42.15 -12.67
N LEU A 294 10.52 41.19 -12.95
CA LEU A 294 10.25 39.76 -12.71
C LEU A 294 9.95 39.49 -11.22
N LEU A 295 10.70 40.12 -10.31
CA LEU A 295 10.49 40.00 -8.87
C LEU A 295 9.18 40.62 -8.40
N LEU A 296 8.73 41.74 -9.00
CA LEU A 296 7.56 42.48 -8.53
C LEU A 296 6.26 42.01 -9.20
N GLU A 297 6.31 41.57 -10.43
CA GLU A 297 5.14 41.26 -11.24
C GLU A 297 4.87 39.78 -11.42
N ASP A 298 5.93 38.90 -11.48
CA ASP A 298 5.75 37.47 -11.66
C ASP A 298 5.50 36.74 -10.32
N ARG A 299 4.22 36.46 -10.07
CA ARG A 299 3.80 35.68 -8.88
C ARG A 299 4.37 34.26 -8.85
N ALA A 300 4.69 33.64 -10.00
CA ALA A 300 5.31 32.33 -10.05
C ALA A 300 6.75 32.40 -9.55
N PHE A 301 7.49 33.43 -9.92
CA PHE A 301 8.86 33.65 -9.45
C PHE A 301 8.94 33.93 -7.95
N LEU A 302 8.05 34.78 -7.41
CA LEU A 302 7.98 35.02 -5.97
C LEU A 302 7.68 33.73 -5.18
N ARG A 303 6.76 32.90 -5.68
CA ARG A 303 6.45 31.60 -5.07
C ARG A 303 7.64 30.63 -5.19
N ALA A 304 8.36 30.63 -6.31
CA ALA A 304 9.57 29.85 -6.47
C ALA A 304 10.63 30.21 -5.42
N ILE A 305 10.86 31.52 -5.19
CA ILE A 305 11.77 32.00 -4.14
C ILE A 305 11.29 31.53 -2.76
N LEU A 306 10.01 31.69 -2.43
CA LEU A 306 9.44 31.26 -1.15
C LEU A 306 9.68 29.75 -0.92
N TYR A 307 9.33 28.92 -1.90
CA TYR A 307 9.53 27.47 -1.77
C TYR A 307 11.01 27.08 -1.72
N THR A 308 11.87 27.80 -2.41
CA THR A 308 13.33 27.64 -2.33
C THR A 308 13.83 27.95 -0.92
N LEU A 309 13.42 29.07 -0.33
CA LEU A 309 13.79 29.44 1.03
C LEU A 309 13.28 28.43 2.06
N LEU A 310 12.03 27.96 1.92
CA LEU A 310 11.47 26.91 2.78
C LEU A 310 12.27 25.60 2.67
N THR A 311 12.63 25.21 1.46
CA THR A 311 13.45 24.01 1.23
C THR A 311 14.82 24.13 1.88
N PHE A 312 15.51 25.26 1.70
CA PHE A 312 16.79 25.52 2.34
C PHE A 312 16.69 25.60 3.87
N ALA A 313 15.62 26.21 4.42
CA ALA A 313 15.36 26.22 5.85
C ALA A 313 15.21 24.80 6.41
N CYS A 314 14.47 23.92 5.72
CA CYS A 314 14.34 22.52 6.11
C CYS A 314 15.67 21.73 6.00
N LEU A 315 16.52 22.04 5.04
CA LEU A 315 17.83 21.41 4.84
C LEU A 315 18.94 22.04 5.67
N SER A 316 18.70 23.15 6.36
CA SER A 316 19.64 23.79 7.29
C SER A 316 20.03 22.87 8.45
N SER A 317 21.04 23.24 9.22
CA SER A 317 21.44 22.48 10.41
C SER A 317 20.31 22.36 11.45
N MET A 318 19.46 23.38 11.56
CA MET A 318 18.30 23.39 12.45
C MET A 318 17.18 22.47 11.91
N GLY A 319 16.85 22.56 10.63
CA GLY A 319 15.87 21.69 9.97
C GLY A 319 16.29 20.22 10.01
N ARG A 320 17.56 19.91 9.75
CA ARG A 320 18.09 18.53 9.85
C ARG A 320 18.03 17.97 11.27
N ARG A 321 18.25 18.79 12.31
CA ARG A 321 18.02 18.38 13.71
C ARG A 321 16.53 18.13 13.96
N GLY A 322 15.67 18.98 13.42
CA GLY A 322 14.22 18.78 13.43
C GLY A 322 13.80 17.48 12.76
N LEU A 323 14.39 17.12 11.62
CA LEU A 323 14.10 15.90 10.87
C LEU A 323 14.72 14.62 11.46
N ALA A 324 15.58 14.71 12.47
CA ALA A 324 16.31 13.57 13.03
C ALA A 324 15.43 12.35 13.38
N PRO A 325 14.23 12.48 13.99
CA PRO A 325 13.37 11.34 14.30
C PRO A 325 12.94 10.55 13.06
N VAL A 326 12.75 11.22 11.92
CA VAL A 326 12.36 10.60 10.64
C VAL A 326 13.58 10.08 9.88
N LEU A 327 14.68 10.82 9.87
CA LEU A 327 15.88 10.46 9.11
C LEU A 327 16.67 9.34 9.78
N THR A 328 16.62 9.20 11.11
CA THR A 328 17.36 8.16 11.84
C THR A 328 17.02 6.74 11.38
N PRO A 329 15.74 6.34 11.22
CA PRO A 329 15.38 5.01 10.69
C PRO A 329 15.86 4.78 9.26
N ILE A 330 15.82 5.82 8.41
CA ILE A 330 16.28 5.76 7.01
C ILE A 330 17.80 5.60 6.98
N ASN A 331 18.51 6.41 7.77
CA ASN A 331 19.97 6.34 7.87
C ASN A 331 20.43 4.99 8.43
N ASP A 332 19.73 4.44 9.45
CA ASP A 332 20.00 3.09 9.98
C ASP A 332 19.92 2.02 8.86
N PHE A 333 18.92 2.10 8.00
CA PHE A 333 18.78 1.19 6.86
C PHE A 333 19.94 1.36 5.87
N ILE A 334 20.24 2.60 5.44
CA ILE A 334 21.33 2.90 4.49
C ILE A 334 22.68 2.47 5.05
N MET A 335 22.98 2.80 6.32
CA MET A 335 24.25 2.45 6.94
C MET A 335 24.44 0.95 7.14
N ARG A 336 23.37 0.20 7.43
CA ARG A 336 23.38 -1.25 7.58
C ARG A 336 23.67 -1.96 6.27
N TYR A 337 23.08 -1.49 5.15
CA TYR A 337 23.23 -2.13 3.85
C TYR A 337 24.21 -1.42 2.90
N ARG A 338 24.58 -0.16 3.20
CA ARG A 338 25.53 0.66 2.41
C ARG A 338 25.14 0.65 0.91
N TRP A 339 26.07 0.33 0.00
CA TRP A 339 25.79 0.24 -1.44
C TRP A 339 24.75 -0.84 -1.81
N GLN A 340 24.56 -1.86 -0.96
CA GLN A 340 23.53 -2.86 -1.16
C GLN A 340 22.12 -2.27 -1.00
N ALA A 341 21.96 -1.18 -0.24
CA ALA A 341 20.67 -0.52 -0.08
C ALA A 341 20.02 -0.17 -1.42
N LEU A 342 20.82 0.25 -2.42
CA LEU A 342 20.32 0.59 -3.77
C LEU A 342 19.76 -0.66 -4.47
N LEU A 343 20.45 -1.79 -4.41
CA LEU A 343 19.97 -3.07 -4.97
C LEU A 343 18.68 -3.52 -4.29
N LEU A 344 18.62 -3.43 -2.95
CA LEU A 344 17.45 -3.81 -2.17
C LEU A 344 16.25 -2.92 -2.47
N LEU A 345 16.43 -1.60 -2.51
CA LEU A 345 15.38 -0.66 -2.85
C LEU A 345 14.90 -0.84 -4.31
N GLY A 346 15.81 -1.10 -5.24
CA GLY A 346 15.49 -1.43 -6.62
C GLY A 346 14.65 -2.71 -6.72
N LEU A 347 15.06 -3.78 -6.02
CA LEU A 347 14.30 -5.02 -5.96
C LEU A 347 12.89 -4.79 -5.36
N ILE A 348 12.79 -4.04 -4.27
CA ILE A 348 11.52 -3.71 -3.64
C ILE A 348 10.61 -2.92 -4.58
N ALA A 349 11.16 -1.93 -5.28
CA ALA A 349 10.39 -1.08 -6.19
C ALA A 349 9.89 -1.85 -7.43
N THR A 350 10.60 -2.89 -7.88
CA THR A 350 10.29 -3.60 -9.13
C THR A 350 9.56 -4.92 -8.92
N TYR A 351 9.61 -5.54 -7.73
CA TYR A 351 9.10 -6.89 -7.50
C TYR A 351 7.63 -7.08 -7.91
N ARG A 352 6.79 -6.10 -7.64
CA ARG A 352 5.36 -6.13 -7.98
C ARG A 352 5.02 -5.43 -9.30
N MET A 353 6.04 -5.01 -10.08
CA MET A 353 5.84 -4.18 -11.26
C MET A 353 5.08 -4.91 -12.37
N SER A 354 5.52 -6.13 -12.70
CA SER A 354 4.90 -6.98 -13.72
C SER A 354 3.41 -7.23 -13.45
N ASP A 355 3.09 -7.71 -12.26
CA ASP A 355 1.76 -8.05 -11.80
C ASP A 355 0.84 -6.82 -11.65
N THR A 356 1.35 -5.73 -11.07
CA THR A 356 0.54 -4.51 -10.84
C THR A 356 0.22 -3.78 -12.15
N VAL A 357 1.19 -3.66 -13.06
CA VAL A 357 0.98 -2.98 -14.35
C VAL A 357 -0.01 -3.78 -15.21
N MET A 358 0.14 -5.11 -15.26
CA MET A 358 -0.80 -6.02 -15.93
C MET A 358 -2.21 -5.89 -15.35
N GLY A 359 -2.34 -5.94 -14.03
CA GLY A 359 -3.61 -5.92 -13.32
C GLY A 359 -4.46 -4.68 -13.57
N VAL A 360 -3.85 -3.54 -13.95
CA VAL A 360 -4.58 -2.30 -14.31
C VAL A 360 -5.51 -2.52 -15.50
N MET A 361 -5.06 -3.28 -16.50
CA MET A 361 -5.84 -3.51 -17.73
C MET A 361 -6.64 -4.84 -17.71
N ALA A 362 -6.43 -5.72 -16.74
CA ALA A 362 -7.01 -7.06 -16.73
C ALA A 362 -8.55 -7.06 -16.84
N ASN A 363 -9.26 -6.21 -16.10
CA ASN A 363 -10.73 -6.18 -16.17
C ASN A 363 -11.25 -5.57 -17.47
N VAL A 364 -10.57 -4.56 -18.01
CA VAL A 364 -10.90 -3.95 -19.31
C VAL A 364 -10.71 -5.01 -20.40
N PHE A 365 -9.59 -5.73 -20.36
CA PHE A 365 -9.27 -6.82 -21.27
C PHE A 365 -10.36 -7.90 -21.29
N TYR A 366 -10.89 -8.34 -20.14
CA TYR A 366 -11.97 -9.36 -20.14
C TYR A 366 -13.23 -8.87 -20.85
N ILE A 367 -13.59 -7.59 -20.69
CA ILE A 367 -14.74 -6.99 -21.35
C ILE A 367 -14.49 -6.88 -22.87
N ASP A 368 -13.33 -6.39 -23.25
CA ASP A 368 -12.94 -6.21 -24.67
C ASP A 368 -12.82 -7.55 -25.41
N GLN A 369 -12.45 -8.62 -24.71
CA GLN A 369 -12.44 -9.99 -25.24
C GLN A 369 -13.85 -10.60 -25.38
N GLY A 370 -14.90 -9.97 -24.84
CA GLY A 370 -16.28 -10.44 -24.95
C GLY A 370 -16.71 -11.42 -23.85
N PHE A 371 -15.99 -11.51 -22.73
CA PHE A 371 -16.48 -12.29 -21.58
C PHE A 371 -17.68 -11.62 -20.92
N THR A 372 -18.67 -12.43 -20.51
CA THR A 372 -19.83 -11.90 -19.79
C THR A 372 -19.48 -11.44 -18.39
N LYS A 373 -20.27 -10.49 -17.85
CA LYS A 373 -20.07 -10.00 -16.47
C LYS A 373 -20.14 -11.12 -15.44
N ASP A 374 -21.00 -12.11 -15.64
CA ASP A 374 -21.14 -13.27 -14.75
C ASP A 374 -19.90 -14.17 -14.78
N GLN A 375 -19.31 -14.39 -15.96
CA GLN A 375 -18.05 -15.13 -16.11
C GLN A 375 -16.90 -14.40 -15.43
N ILE A 376 -16.81 -13.08 -15.60
CA ILE A 376 -15.78 -12.26 -14.92
C ILE A 376 -15.98 -12.30 -13.40
N ALA A 377 -17.22 -12.16 -12.91
CA ALA A 377 -17.51 -12.16 -11.48
C ALA A 377 -17.21 -13.53 -10.84
N SER A 378 -17.66 -14.62 -11.43
CA SER A 378 -17.46 -15.96 -10.90
C SER A 378 -15.99 -16.40 -10.97
N VAL A 379 -15.34 -16.25 -12.13
CA VAL A 379 -13.98 -16.75 -12.35
C VAL A 379 -12.94 -15.78 -11.76
N SER A 380 -13.00 -14.50 -12.11
CA SER A 380 -11.94 -13.56 -11.71
C SER A 380 -12.08 -13.12 -10.23
N LYS A 381 -13.30 -12.91 -9.71
CA LYS A 381 -13.48 -12.38 -8.36
C LYS A 381 -13.59 -13.48 -7.30
N ILE A 382 -14.51 -14.43 -7.45
CA ILE A 382 -14.75 -15.47 -6.43
C ILE A 382 -13.68 -16.55 -6.51
N PHE A 383 -13.55 -17.20 -7.68
CA PHE A 383 -12.60 -18.30 -7.84
C PHE A 383 -11.14 -17.80 -7.75
N GLY A 384 -10.84 -16.65 -8.35
CA GLY A 384 -9.52 -16.02 -8.25
C GLY A 384 -9.11 -15.69 -6.80
N LEU A 385 -10.06 -15.27 -5.94
CA LEU A 385 -9.80 -15.08 -4.51
C LEU A 385 -9.35 -16.39 -3.85
N ILE A 386 -10.07 -17.49 -4.09
CA ILE A 386 -9.73 -18.80 -3.51
C ILE A 386 -8.32 -19.21 -3.93
N MET A 387 -7.98 -19.06 -5.21
CA MET A 387 -6.64 -19.36 -5.73
C MET A 387 -5.54 -18.48 -5.10
N THR A 388 -5.84 -17.18 -4.88
CA THR A 388 -4.89 -16.29 -4.18
C THR A 388 -4.65 -16.71 -2.72
N LEU A 389 -5.70 -17.11 -2.01
CA LEU A 389 -5.60 -17.59 -0.63
C LEU A 389 -4.79 -18.90 -0.55
N LEU A 390 -5.04 -19.84 -1.47
CA LEU A 390 -4.24 -21.06 -1.60
C LEU A 390 -2.78 -20.76 -1.89
N GLY A 391 -2.52 -19.84 -2.83
CA GLY A 391 -1.17 -19.39 -3.17
C GLY A 391 -0.43 -18.79 -1.99
N ALA A 392 -1.11 -17.93 -1.21
CA ALA A 392 -0.54 -17.32 0.00
C ALA A 392 -0.23 -18.38 1.08
N GLY A 393 -1.13 -19.31 1.32
CA GLY A 393 -0.94 -20.41 2.27
C GLY A 393 0.23 -21.34 1.87
N VAL A 394 0.25 -21.78 0.61
CA VAL A 394 1.33 -22.60 0.05
C VAL A 394 2.67 -21.84 0.11
N GLY A 395 2.68 -20.57 -0.29
CA GLY A 395 3.86 -19.70 -0.22
C GLY A 395 4.43 -19.61 1.19
N GLY A 396 3.58 -19.39 2.18
CA GLY A 396 4.01 -19.36 3.59
C GLY A 396 4.63 -20.69 4.05
N LEU A 397 4.03 -21.84 3.70
CA LEU A 397 4.57 -23.18 4.02
C LEU A 397 5.94 -23.41 3.36
N LEU A 398 6.05 -23.06 2.07
CA LEU A 398 7.29 -23.22 1.31
C LEU A 398 8.42 -22.35 1.87
N ILE A 399 8.12 -21.12 2.32
CA ILE A 399 9.12 -20.22 2.93
C ILE A 399 9.68 -20.81 4.21
N VAL A 400 8.83 -21.39 5.08
CA VAL A 400 9.29 -22.04 6.32
C VAL A 400 10.21 -23.25 6.01
N ARG A 401 9.95 -23.96 4.91
CA ARG A 401 10.70 -25.15 4.50
C ARG A 401 11.99 -24.84 3.76
N PHE A 402 11.94 -23.92 2.79
CA PHE A 402 13.02 -23.67 1.83
C PHE A 402 13.72 -22.32 2.03
N GLY A 403 13.18 -21.46 2.90
CA GLY A 403 13.69 -20.10 3.11
C GLY A 403 13.04 -19.06 2.19
N ILE A 404 13.35 -17.79 2.43
CA ILE A 404 12.69 -16.65 1.75
C ILE A 404 13.18 -16.52 0.29
N MET A 405 14.51 -16.55 0.04
CA MET A 405 15.08 -16.25 -1.28
C MET A 405 14.63 -17.19 -2.40
N PRO A 406 14.64 -18.54 -2.24
CA PRO A 406 14.14 -19.44 -3.28
C PRO A 406 12.67 -19.18 -3.63
N ILE A 407 11.83 -18.92 -2.62
CA ILE A 407 10.40 -18.72 -2.84
C ILE A 407 10.12 -17.34 -3.40
N LEU A 408 10.92 -16.34 -3.04
CA LEU A 408 10.89 -15.01 -3.66
C LEU A 408 11.20 -15.09 -5.16
N PHE A 409 12.21 -15.89 -5.53
CA PHE A 409 12.57 -16.11 -6.94
C PHE A 409 11.45 -16.84 -7.70
N ILE A 410 10.94 -17.96 -7.14
CA ILE A 410 9.84 -18.73 -7.76
C ILE A 410 8.60 -17.86 -7.89
N GLY A 411 8.25 -17.09 -6.86
CA GLY A 411 7.10 -16.17 -6.87
C GLY A 411 7.22 -15.10 -7.95
N GLY A 412 8.38 -14.46 -8.07
CA GLY A 412 8.63 -13.46 -9.12
C GLY A 412 8.63 -14.08 -10.53
N LEU A 413 9.22 -15.28 -10.70
CA LEU A 413 9.24 -15.99 -11.97
C LEU A 413 7.83 -16.41 -12.41
N THR A 414 7.07 -17.03 -11.50
CA THR A 414 5.71 -17.49 -11.82
C THR A 414 4.78 -16.32 -12.09
N SER A 415 4.85 -15.24 -11.32
CA SER A 415 4.06 -14.03 -11.54
C SER A 415 4.35 -13.37 -12.91
N ALA A 416 5.61 -13.28 -13.31
CA ALA A 416 5.97 -12.78 -14.64
C ALA A 416 5.52 -13.74 -15.77
N SER A 417 5.65 -15.04 -15.56
CA SER A 417 5.29 -16.08 -16.55
C SER A 417 3.79 -16.17 -16.78
N THR A 418 2.96 -15.90 -15.76
CA THR A 418 1.48 -15.92 -15.94
C THR A 418 0.99 -14.84 -16.88
N ASN A 419 1.71 -13.73 -17.08
CA ASN A 419 1.38 -12.72 -18.08
C ASN A 419 1.43 -13.29 -19.53
N ILE A 420 2.22 -14.33 -19.77
CA ILE A 420 2.22 -15.06 -21.05
C ILE A 420 0.90 -15.81 -21.27
N LEU A 421 0.25 -16.28 -20.18
CA LEU A 421 -1.08 -16.90 -20.30
C LEU A 421 -2.15 -15.87 -20.68
N PHE A 422 -2.04 -14.63 -20.21
CA PHE A 422 -2.91 -13.54 -20.65
C PHE A 422 -2.68 -13.20 -22.12
N LEU A 423 -1.44 -13.24 -22.60
CA LEU A 423 -1.11 -13.10 -24.02
C LEU A 423 -1.79 -14.19 -24.85
N LEU A 424 -1.67 -15.45 -24.45
CA LEU A 424 -2.34 -16.58 -25.13
C LEU A 424 -3.86 -16.44 -25.09
N LEU A 425 -4.42 -15.98 -23.97
CA LEU A 425 -5.85 -15.71 -23.85
C LEU A 425 -6.30 -14.58 -24.78
N ALA A 426 -5.47 -13.56 -25.00
CA ALA A 426 -5.75 -12.48 -25.95
C ALA A 426 -5.85 -12.98 -27.38
N ASP A 427 -5.03 -13.97 -27.76
CA ASP A 427 -5.02 -14.56 -29.09
C ASP A 427 -6.16 -15.58 -29.32
N MET A 428 -6.61 -16.25 -28.25
CA MET A 428 -7.64 -17.30 -28.32
C MET A 428 -9.09 -16.76 -28.29
N GLY A 429 -9.28 -15.48 -27.94
CA GLY A 429 -10.61 -14.89 -27.75
C GLY A 429 -11.33 -15.36 -26.47
N PRO A 430 -12.69 -15.27 -26.39
CA PRO A 430 -13.45 -15.48 -25.17
C PRO A 430 -13.57 -16.95 -24.75
N ASN A 431 -12.45 -17.64 -24.56
CA ASN A 431 -12.41 -19.04 -24.14
C ASN A 431 -12.44 -19.14 -22.60
N VAL A 432 -13.57 -19.57 -22.03
CA VAL A 432 -13.77 -19.67 -20.58
C VAL A 432 -12.82 -20.66 -19.91
N LYS A 433 -12.47 -21.77 -20.56
CA LYS A 433 -11.53 -22.76 -20.00
C LYS A 433 -10.14 -22.15 -19.88
N MET A 434 -9.70 -21.41 -20.89
CA MET A 434 -8.41 -20.71 -20.85
C MET A 434 -8.43 -19.57 -19.82
N LEU A 435 -9.56 -18.86 -19.67
CA LEU A 435 -9.74 -17.85 -18.61
C LEU A 435 -9.58 -18.48 -17.22
N ILE A 436 -10.23 -19.61 -16.95
CA ILE A 436 -10.11 -20.33 -15.67
C ILE A 436 -8.66 -20.73 -15.41
N LEU A 437 -7.96 -21.29 -16.40
CA LEU A 437 -6.56 -21.66 -16.28
C LEU A 437 -5.67 -20.44 -15.98
N THR A 438 -5.82 -19.38 -16.75
CA THR A 438 -5.05 -18.12 -16.60
C THR A 438 -5.27 -17.53 -15.21
N ILE A 439 -6.53 -17.37 -14.78
CA ILE A 439 -6.89 -16.82 -13.47
C ILE A 439 -6.39 -17.72 -12.33
N SER A 440 -6.45 -19.05 -12.49
CA SER A 440 -5.95 -20.01 -11.49
C SER A 440 -4.48 -19.81 -11.23
N LEU A 441 -3.67 -19.84 -12.27
CA LEU A 441 -2.22 -19.79 -12.18
C LEU A 441 -1.74 -18.39 -11.78
N ASP A 442 -2.38 -17.34 -12.31
CA ASP A 442 -2.06 -15.96 -11.98
C ASP A 442 -2.31 -15.65 -10.50
N ASN A 443 -3.49 -15.95 -10.00
CA ASN A 443 -3.84 -15.68 -8.60
C ASN A 443 -3.06 -16.56 -7.62
N LEU A 444 -2.80 -17.82 -7.95
CA LEU A 444 -1.95 -18.71 -7.15
C LEU A 444 -0.52 -18.14 -7.06
N SER A 445 0.05 -17.73 -8.19
CA SER A 445 1.37 -17.07 -8.27
C SER A 445 1.41 -15.77 -7.48
N SER A 446 0.41 -14.92 -7.65
CA SER A 446 0.30 -13.64 -6.95
C SER A 446 0.21 -13.82 -5.43
N GLY A 447 -0.54 -14.82 -4.95
CA GLY A 447 -0.61 -15.19 -3.54
C GLY A 447 0.74 -15.64 -2.98
N LEU A 448 1.42 -16.56 -3.68
CA LEU A 448 2.75 -17.07 -3.33
C LEU A 448 3.78 -15.93 -3.31
N ALA A 449 3.85 -15.14 -4.39
CA ALA A 449 4.76 -14.01 -4.52
C ALA A 449 4.55 -12.97 -3.42
N THR A 450 3.29 -12.67 -3.08
CA THR A 450 2.95 -11.70 -2.01
C THR A 450 3.44 -12.20 -0.65
N SER A 451 3.22 -13.47 -0.30
CA SER A 451 3.69 -14.05 0.97
C SER A 451 5.21 -14.00 1.08
N ALA A 452 5.92 -14.35 0.01
CA ALA A 452 7.38 -14.32 -0.05
C ALA A 452 7.91 -12.88 0.11
N PHE A 453 7.29 -11.95 -0.57
CA PHE A 453 7.73 -10.56 -0.56
C PHE A 453 7.47 -9.87 0.79
N VAL A 454 6.32 -10.11 1.41
CA VAL A 454 6.03 -9.59 2.76
C VAL A 454 7.01 -10.17 3.79
N ALA A 455 7.34 -11.47 3.69
CA ALA A 455 8.35 -12.08 4.53
C ALA A 455 9.74 -11.47 4.29
N TYR A 456 10.09 -11.20 3.02
CA TYR A 456 11.35 -10.53 2.66
C TYR A 456 11.44 -9.11 3.22
N LEU A 457 10.42 -8.28 3.04
CA LEU A 457 10.38 -6.93 3.63
C LEU A 457 10.52 -6.98 5.16
N SER A 458 9.90 -7.99 5.79
CA SER A 458 10.00 -8.19 7.23
C SER A 458 11.43 -8.48 7.67
N SER A 459 12.17 -9.32 6.94
CA SER A 459 13.57 -9.67 7.24
C SER A 459 14.54 -8.51 7.09
N LEU A 460 14.22 -7.51 6.27
CA LEU A 460 15.04 -6.32 6.07
C LEU A 460 14.81 -5.26 7.15
N THR A 461 13.69 -5.34 7.88
CA THR A 461 13.26 -4.32 8.82
C THR A 461 13.94 -4.49 10.18
N ASN A 462 14.49 -3.41 10.74
CA ASN A 462 15.02 -3.39 12.09
C ASN A 462 13.87 -3.23 13.10
N LEU A 463 13.74 -4.15 14.05
CA LEU A 463 12.72 -4.13 15.09
C LEU A 463 12.73 -2.84 15.94
N LYS A 464 13.85 -2.12 16.00
CA LYS A 464 13.95 -0.81 16.65
C LYS A 464 13.07 0.25 15.98
N PHE A 465 12.89 0.15 14.66
CA PHE A 465 12.16 1.09 13.82
C PHE A 465 11.12 0.34 12.95
N SER A 466 10.46 -0.66 13.53
CA SER A 466 9.58 -1.60 12.81
C SER A 466 8.48 -0.89 12.01
N ALA A 467 7.80 0.09 12.60
CA ALA A 467 6.76 0.86 11.91
C ALA A 467 7.35 1.71 10.78
N THR A 468 8.42 2.47 11.06
CA THR A 468 8.95 3.43 10.09
C THR A 468 9.62 2.75 8.90
N GLN A 469 10.52 1.78 9.17
CA GLN A 469 11.23 1.11 8.08
C GLN A 469 10.28 0.27 7.22
N TYR A 470 9.36 -0.48 7.83
CA TYR A 470 8.42 -1.28 7.06
C TYR A 470 7.44 -0.40 6.27
N ALA A 471 6.93 0.69 6.86
CA ALA A 471 6.09 1.65 6.15
C ALA A 471 6.82 2.27 4.94
N LEU A 472 8.10 2.64 5.10
CA LEU A 472 8.92 3.17 4.01
C LEU A 472 9.07 2.13 2.88
N LEU A 473 9.52 0.91 3.21
CA LEU A 473 9.73 -0.15 2.22
C LEU A 473 8.43 -0.53 1.50
N SER A 474 7.31 -0.64 2.22
CA SER A 474 6.00 -0.93 1.63
C SER A 474 5.45 0.23 0.78
N SER A 475 5.81 1.47 1.07
CA SER A 475 5.46 2.63 0.23
C SER A 475 6.26 2.63 -1.08
N ILE A 476 7.56 2.34 -1.03
CA ILE A 476 8.44 2.22 -2.22
C ILE A 476 7.94 1.09 -3.14
N MET A 477 7.52 -0.04 -2.57
CA MET A 477 6.92 -1.16 -3.30
C MET A 477 5.76 -0.75 -4.20
N LEU A 478 4.94 0.22 -3.76
CA LEU A 478 3.74 0.63 -4.47
C LEU A 478 3.98 1.78 -5.44
N LEU A 479 5.03 2.58 -5.24
CA LEU A 479 5.21 3.84 -5.97
C LEU A 479 5.49 3.61 -7.46
N LEU A 480 6.55 2.87 -7.78
CA LEU A 480 6.97 2.65 -9.17
C LEU A 480 5.92 1.87 -9.99
N PRO A 481 5.34 0.75 -9.50
CA PRO A 481 4.30 0.04 -10.23
C PRO A 481 3.04 0.89 -10.50
N ARG A 482 2.66 1.78 -9.59
CA ARG A 482 1.51 2.67 -9.80
C ARG A 482 1.79 3.74 -10.85
N LEU A 483 2.99 4.33 -10.83
CA LEU A 483 3.40 5.31 -11.85
C LEU A 483 3.37 4.69 -13.24
N LEU A 484 3.97 3.52 -13.43
CA LEU A 484 4.00 2.83 -14.71
C LEU A 484 2.62 2.29 -15.10
N GLY A 485 1.84 1.79 -14.15
CA GLY A 485 0.48 1.33 -14.38
C GLY A 485 -0.45 2.42 -14.93
N GLY A 486 -0.20 3.70 -14.61
CA GLY A 486 -0.93 4.82 -15.18
C GLY A 486 -0.82 4.94 -16.71
N TYR A 487 0.26 4.42 -17.29
CA TYR A 487 0.47 4.43 -18.76
C TYR A 487 -0.02 3.15 -19.46
N SER A 488 -0.54 2.16 -18.72
CA SER A 488 -0.98 0.86 -19.28
C SER A 488 -1.99 1.01 -20.40
N GLY A 489 -2.98 1.91 -20.26
CA GLY A 489 -3.98 2.18 -21.29
C GLY A 489 -3.38 2.70 -22.59
N VAL A 490 -2.42 3.61 -22.51
CA VAL A 490 -1.71 4.16 -23.69
C VAL A 490 -0.93 3.06 -24.43
N VAL A 491 -0.31 2.13 -23.65
CA VAL A 491 0.42 1.01 -24.25
C VAL A 491 -0.53 0.04 -24.96
N VAL A 492 -1.68 -0.27 -24.34
CA VAL A 492 -2.72 -1.14 -24.96
C VAL A 492 -3.28 -0.50 -26.22
N GLU A 493 -3.57 0.80 -26.20
CA GLU A 493 -4.12 1.52 -27.34
C GLU A 493 -3.14 1.55 -28.54
N LYS A 494 -1.84 1.74 -28.26
CA LYS A 494 -0.82 1.83 -29.32
C LYS A 494 -0.34 0.46 -29.84
N PHE A 495 -0.22 -0.53 -28.96
CA PHE A 495 0.45 -1.80 -29.28
C PHE A 495 -0.45 -3.02 -29.17
N GLY A 496 -1.69 -2.87 -28.71
CA GLY A 496 -2.64 -3.96 -28.49
C GLY A 496 -2.35 -4.79 -27.24
N TYR A 497 -3.30 -5.67 -26.86
CA TYR A 497 -3.21 -6.52 -25.67
C TYR A 497 -2.09 -7.54 -25.75
N HIS A 498 -1.85 -8.16 -26.91
CA HIS A 498 -0.78 -9.13 -27.14
C HIS A 498 0.58 -8.57 -26.70
N ASN A 499 0.98 -7.42 -27.28
CA ASN A 499 2.27 -6.78 -26.96
C ASN A 499 2.28 -6.21 -25.53
N PHE A 500 1.15 -5.73 -25.02
CA PHE A 500 1.06 -5.25 -23.66
C PHE A 500 1.38 -6.37 -22.64
N PHE A 501 0.80 -7.56 -22.78
CA PHE A 501 1.09 -8.68 -21.90
C PHE A 501 2.53 -9.19 -22.05
N LEU A 502 3.09 -9.16 -23.24
CA LEU A 502 4.51 -9.47 -23.46
C LEU A 502 5.41 -8.46 -22.73
N ILE A 503 5.14 -7.17 -22.85
CA ILE A 503 5.89 -6.11 -22.14
C ILE A 503 5.79 -6.33 -20.63
N THR A 504 4.60 -6.60 -20.10
CA THR A 504 4.42 -6.83 -18.66
C THR A 504 5.17 -8.08 -18.17
N ALA A 505 5.24 -9.15 -18.95
CA ALA A 505 6.06 -10.32 -18.64
C ALA A 505 7.56 -9.96 -18.60
N LEU A 506 8.06 -9.19 -19.58
CA LEU A 506 9.45 -8.75 -19.64
C LEU A 506 9.82 -7.80 -18.49
N LEU A 507 8.88 -7.02 -17.97
CA LEU A 507 9.10 -6.18 -16.77
C LEU A 507 9.47 -6.99 -15.52
N GLY A 508 9.23 -8.29 -15.49
CA GLY A 508 9.69 -9.19 -14.42
C GLY A 508 11.20 -9.50 -14.48
N ILE A 509 11.84 -9.40 -15.65
CA ILE A 509 13.25 -9.81 -15.82
C ILE A 509 14.22 -9.00 -14.92
N PRO A 510 14.16 -7.66 -14.86
CA PRO A 510 15.04 -6.90 -13.97
C PRO A 510 14.94 -7.34 -12.52
N THR A 511 13.74 -7.65 -12.06
CA THR A 511 13.48 -8.15 -10.70
C THR A 511 14.16 -9.50 -10.46
N LEU A 512 14.02 -10.45 -11.38
CA LEU A 512 14.65 -11.78 -11.27
C LEU A 512 16.19 -11.68 -11.22
N VAL A 513 16.76 -10.79 -12.04
CA VAL A 513 18.21 -10.52 -12.01
C VAL A 513 18.63 -9.97 -10.64
N MET A 514 17.89 -9.00 -10.10
CA MET A 514 18.18 -8.44 -8.77
C MET A 514 18.06 -9.49 -7.65
N ILE A 515 17.07 -10.39 -7.72
CA ILE A 515 16.93 -11.49 -6.75
C ILE A 515 18.15 -12.42 -6.82
N ILE A 516 18.59 -12.81 -8.02
CA ILE A 516 19.77 -13.69 -8.21
C ILE A 516 21.04 -13.02 -7.65
N LEU A 517 21.21 -11.71 -7.93
CA LEU A 517 22.37 -10.96 -7.42
C LEU A 517 22.36 -10.91 -5.88
N GLN A 518 21.20 -10.65 -5.28
CA GLN A 518 21.04 -10.60 -3.82
C GLN A 518 21.25 -11.99 -3.20
N TRP A 519 20.68 -13.04 -3.77
CA TRP A 519 20.80 -14.41 -3.30
C TRP A 519 22.26 -14.89 -3.33
N ASN A 520 22.98 -14.65 -4.44
CA ASN A 520 24.41 -14.98 -4.55
C ASN A 520 25.25 -14.25 -3.49
N ARG A 521 24.90 -13.01 -3.14
CA ARG A 521 25.57 -12.27 -2.07
C ARG A 521 25.34 -12.89 -0.70
N GLU A 522 24.09 -13.25 -0.36
CA GLU A 522 23.76 -13.91 0.90
C GLU A 522 24.53 -15.23 1.08
N ILE A 523 24.62 -16.03 0.01
CA ILE A 523 25.40 -17.28 0.02
C ILE A 523 26.88 -17.00 0.28
N ARG A 524 27.46 -15.96 -0.34
CA ARG A 524 28.87 -15.60 -0.14
C ARG A 524 29.13 -15.12 1.28
N THR A 525 28.26 -14.28 1.83
CA THR A 525 28.40 -13.77 3.20
C THR A 525 28.30 -14.91 4.22
N ALA A 526 27.35 -15.83 4.06
CA ALA A 526 27.21 -17.00 4.92
C ALA A 526 28.47 -17.89 4.93
N LYS A 527 29.08 -18.11 3.76
CA LYS A 527 30.35 -18.88 3.64
C LYS A 527 31.54 -18.20 4.29
N THR A 528 31.52 -16.85 4.39
CA THR A 528 32.65 -16.08 4.99
C THR A 528 32.53 -16.04 6.52
N GLU A 529 31.35 -16.22 7.09
CA GLU A 529 31.11 -16.20 8.54
C GLU A 529 31.33 -17.56 9.21
N GLU A 530 31.08 -18.68 8.51
CA GLU A 530 31.31 -20.04 9.03
C GLU A 530 32.75 -20.30 9.52
N PRO A 531 33.84 -19.86 8.85
CA PRO A 531 35.21 -20.10 9.34
C PRO A 531 35.58 -19.33 10.61
N LYS A 532 34.93 -18.19 10.88
CA LYS A 532 35.22 -17.36 12.07
C LYS A 532 34.63 -17.92 13.36
N GLN A 533 33.56 -18.67 13.30
CA GLN A 533 32.98 -19.33 14.48
C GLN A 533 33.71 -20.63 14.84
N ALA A 534 34.26 -21.36 13.87
CA ALA A 534 35.03 -22.55 14.13
C ALA A 534 36.37 -22.27 14.83
N THR A 535 37.01 -21.13 14.55
CA THR A 535 38.28 -20.70 15.18
C THR A 535 38.14 -20.10 16.58
N SER A 536 36.94 -19.74 17.02
CA SER A 536 36.71 -19.19 18.37
C SER A 536 36.37 -20.23 19.44
N ILE A 537 36.17 -21.50 19.04
CA ILE A 537 35.84 -22.61 19.96
C ILE A 537 37.11 -23.39 20.37
N ASP A 538 38.22 -23.23 19.63
CA ASP A 538 39.48 -23.95 19.87
C ASP A 538 40.56 -23.09 20.61
N GLN A 539 40.20 -22.06 21.37
CA GLN A 539 41.14 -21.46 22.31
C GLN A 539 40.78 -21.86 23.75
N PRO A 540 41.69 -22.58 24.44
CA PRO A 540 41.48 -23.08 25.79
C PRO A 540 41.39 -21.93 26.83
#